data_60747727ea6c94fbc8aa4a616d9e810e
#
_entry.id   60747727ea6c94fbc8aa4a616d9e810e
#
_cell.length_a   1.000
_cell.length_b   1.000
_cell.length_c   1.000
_cell.angle_alpha   90.00
_cell.angle_beta   90.00
_cell.angle_gamma   90.00
#
_symmetry.space_group_name_H-M   'P 1'
#
loop_
_entity.id
_entity.type
_entity.pdbx_description
1 polymer ?
#
loop_
_entity_poly.entity_id
_entity_poly.type
_entity_poly.pdbx_seq_one_letter_code
_entity_poly.pdbx_strand_id
1 'polypeptide(L)'
;MYPQLPKSYKNAYPFRISAPSFIYPDDYIPNVQMLGPYLDEIELLCFESHESSLPSQETIRELESLAKEFKFTYNVHLPTDIDPGSPERKEKNRFVETLLRVMDLTLPLAPTTHTLHLPCNQAPIGRICDKAWQGRISESIRRLMDAGVKGPSLSVETLNYPLEWVEPILREYDLRVCLDMGHLIANHEKIETTYHRFAGQTTMIHLHGVNNGKDHLALDAFDQSWLDKIFSILKRFTGTVSIEVFSYNHLLASLAVLEKNMR
;
A
#
# COMPACT_ATOMS: atom_id res chain seq x y z
N MET A 1 -15.92 17.24 -16.27
CA MET A 1 -16.00 17.16 -14.79
C MET A 1 -16.13 15.69 -14.43
N TYR A 2 -15.30 15.19 -13.56
CA TYR A 2 -15.34 13.78 -13.10
C TYR A 2 -16.55 13.54 -12.19
N PRO A 3 -17.08 12.31 -12.16
CA PRO A 3 -18.16 11.96 -11.25
C PRO A 3 -17.66 11.96 -9.79
N GLN A 4 -18.48 12.50 -8.89
CA GLN A 4 -18.20 12.50 -7.45
C GLN A 4 -18.71 11.22 -6.79
N LEU A 5 -18.09 10.84 -5.66
CA LEU A 5 -18.63 9.77 -4.82
C LEU A 5 -20.01 10.22 -4.27
N PRO A 6 -20.99 9.29 -4.13
CA PRO A 6 -22.37 9.64 -3.80
C PRO A 6 -22.56 10.17 -2.37
N LYS A 7 -21.61 9.89 -1.48
CA LYS A 7 -21.61 10.30 -0.08
C LYS A 7 -20.21 10.25 0.52
N SER A 8 -20.02 10.84 1.70
CA SER A 8 -18.79 10.68 2.46
C SER A 8 -18.74 9.31 3.16
N TYR A 9 -17.57 8.71 3.15
CA TYR A 9 -17.23 7.48 3.87
C TYR A 9 -16.33 7.75 5.08
N LYS A 10 -16.02 9.02 5.36
CA LYS A 10 -15.18 9.42 6.50
C LYS A 10 -15.76 8.94 7.82
N ASN A 11 -14.91 8.34 8.63
CA ASN A 11 -15.27 7.80 9.95
C ASN A 11 -16.44 6.79 9.92
N ALA A 12 -16.69 6.15 8.76
CA ALA A 12 -17.80 5.22 8.60
C ALA A 12 -17.47 3.80 9.10
N TYR A 13 -16.20 3.48 9.29
CA TYR A 13 -15.72 2.14 9.62
C TYR A 13 -14.78 2.18 10.83
N PRO A 14 -14.45 1.02 11.47
CA PRO A 14 -13.47 0.96 12.55
C PRO A 14 -12.04 1.27 12.12
N PHE A 15 -11.78 1.31 10.81
CA PHE A 15 -10.51 1.64 10.17
C PHE A 15 -10.66 2.92 9.33
N ARG A 16 -9.55 3.53 8.95
CA ARG A 16 -9.53 4.63 7.98
C ARG A 16 -9.71 4.06 6.57
N ILE A 17 -10.69 4.58 5.82
CA ILE A 17 -10.89 4.23 4.42
C ILE A 17 -10.03 5.11 3.53
N SER A 18 -9.29 4.47 2.61
CA SER A 18 -8.38 5.10 1.66
C SER A 18 -8.64 4.62 0.24
N ALA A 19 -8.14 5.37 -0.72
CA ALA A 19 -8.03 4.96 -2.12
C ALA A 19 -6.80 5.61 -2.77
N PRO A 20 -6.28 5.02 -3.86
CA PRO A 20 -5.16 5.56 -4.63
C PRO A 20 -5.44 6.94 -5.23
N SER A 21 -4.37 7.73 -5.37
CA SER A 21 -4.40 9.06 -6.02
C SER A 21 -4.55 9.03 -7.53
N PHE A 22 -4.86 7.87 -8.14
CA PHE A 22 -5.08 7.67 -9.58
C PHE A 22 -6.39 6.92 -9.88
N ILE A 23 -7.48 7.36 -9.28
CA ILE A 23 -8.85 6.86 -9.58
C ILE A 23 -9.40 7.46 -10.87
N TYR A 24 -9.02 8.70 -11.16
CA TYR A 24 -9.38 9.41 -12.38
C TYR A 24 -8.16 9.53 -13.30
N PRO A 25 -8.33 9.54 -14.65
CA PRO A 25 -7.21 9.64 -15.59
C PRO A 25 -6.67 11.09 -15.63
N ASP A 26 -6.08 11.53 -14.54
CA ASP A 26 -5.55 12.86 -14.32
C ASP A 26 -4.42 12.83 -13.28
N ASP A 27 -3.73 13.94 -13.08
CA ASP A 27 -2.64 14.10 -12.12
C ASP A 27 -3.12 14.05 -10.66
N TYR A 28 -2.18 14.19 -9.72
CA TYR A 28 -2.42 14.11 -8.27
C TYR A 28 -3.52 15.07 -7.80
N ILE A 29 -3.42 16.36 -8.16
CA ILE A 29 -4.29 17.40 -7.61
C ILE A 29 -5.76 17.17 -7.96
N PRO A 30 -6.16 16.97 -9.23
CA PRO A 30 -7.54 16.66 -9.57
C PRO A 30 -8.08 15.41 -8.87
N ASN A 31 -7.28 14.34 -8.76
CA ASN A 31 -7.67 13.14 -8.04
C ASN A 31 -7.96 13.42 -6.56
N VAL A 32 -7.05 14.13 -5.89
CA VAL A 32 -7.18 14.45 -4.46
C VAL A 32 -8.34 15.43 -4.21
N GLN A 33 -8.57 16.39 -5.07
CA GLN A 33 -9.74 17.28 -4.99
C GLN A 33 -11.06 16.51 -5.08
N MET A 34 -11.10 15.45 -5.91
CA MET A 34 -12.29 14.62 -6.09
C MET A 34 -12.51 13.61 -4.96
N LEU A 35 -11.46 13.11 -4.33
CA LEU A 35 -11.52 12.04 -3.32
C LEU A 35 -11.47 12.57 -1.88
N GLY A 36 -10.68 13.61 -1.63
CA GLY A 36 -10.42 14.17 -0.30
C GLY A 36 -11.66 14.54 0.52
N PRO A 37 -12.75 15.06 -0.05
CA PRO A 37 -14.00 15.30 0.68
C PRO A 37 -14.68 14.05 1.25
N TYR A 38 -14.34 12.86 0.72
CA TYR A 38 -15.11 11.64 0.92
C TYR A 38 -14.39 10.55 1.69
N LEU A 39 -13.04 10.55 1.75
CA LEU A 39 -12.22 9.49 2.32
C LEU A 39 -11.43 9.99 3.54
N ASP A 40 -11.07 9.10 4.46
CA ASP A 40 -10.25 9.42 5.64
C ASP A 40 -8.79 9.62 5.28
N GLU A 41 -8.32 8.93 4.24
CA GLU A 41 -6.93 8.92 3.82
C GLU A 41 -6.84 8.80 2.30
N ILE A 42 -5.79 9.35 1.69
CA ILE A 42 -5.46 9.17 0.28
C ILE A 42 -4.10 8.48 0.20
N GLU A 43 -4.02 7.43 -0.59
CA GLU A 43 -2.78 6.77 -0.92
C GLU A 43 -2.09 7.47 -2.08
N LEU A 44 -1.02 8.21 -1.77
CA LEU A 44 -0.24 8.92 -2.76
C LEU A 44 0.70 7.94 -3.48
N LEU A 45 0.41 7.66 -4.74
CA LEU A 45 1.18 6.69 -5.52
C LEU A 45 2.43 7.33 -6.13
N CYS A 46 3.61 6.94 -5.65
CA CYS A 46 4.91 7.30 -6.22
C CYS A 46 5.56 6.06 -6.85
N PHE A 47 4.84 5.36 -7.75
CA PHE A 47 5.22 4.03 -8.25
C PHE A 47 6.53 3.99 -9.06
N GLU A 48 6.93 5.09 -9.67
CA GLU A 48 8.12 5.17 -10.48
C GLU A 48 9.22 5.97 -9.80
N SER A 49 10.45 5.48 -9.91
CA SER A 49 11.63 6.13 -9.32
C SER A 49 12.15 7.32 -10.13
N HIS A 50 11.62 7.52 -11.35
CA HIS A 50 12.04 8.61 -12.21
C HIS A 50 11.54 9.96 -11.67
N GLU A 51 12.42 10.97 -11.68
CA GLU A 51 12.13 12.27 -11.09
C GLU A 51 10.91 12.98 -11.71
N SER A 52 10.70 12.84 -13.02
CA SER A 52 9.56 13.43 -13.72
C SER A 52 8.21 12.77 -13.39
N SER A 53 8.21 11.59 -12.78
CA SER A 53 7.01 10.86 -12.36
C SER A 53 6.64 11.17 -10.90
N LEU A 54 7.50 11.87 -10.18
CA LEU A 54 7.25 12.27 -8.80
C LEU A 54 6.55 13.63 -8.74
N PRO A 55 5.73 13.91 -7.72
CA PRO A 55 5.12 15.21 -7.55
C PRO A 55 6.20 16.29 -7.32
N SER A 56 6.00 17.48 -7.89
CA SER A 56 6.86 18.63 -7.63
C SER A 56 6.67 19.15 -6.20
N GLN A 57 7.61 19.95 -5.71
CA GLN A 57 7.45 20.62 -4.41
C GLN A 57 6.23 21.56 -4.36
N GLU A 58 5.85 22.14 -5.50
CA GLU A 58 4.63 22.94 -5.61
C GLU A 58 3.40 22.07 -5.46
N THR A 59 3.36 20.92 -6.16
CA THR A 59 2.31 19.90 -6.01
C THR A 59 2.20 19.45 -4.54
N ILE A 60 3.31 19.17 -3.86
CA ILE A 60 3.30 18.77 -2.44
C ILE A 60 2.67 19.85 -1.55
N ARG A 61 2.98 21.14 -1.78
CA ARG A 61 2.36 22.23 -1.01
C ARG A 61 0.86 22.32 -1.24
N GLU A 62 0.40 22.10 -2.47
CA GLU A 62 -1.03 22.08 -2.78
C GLU A 62 -1.73 20.88 -2.14
N LEU A 63 -1.12 19.67 -2.21
CA LEU A 63 -1.60 18.47 -1.55
C LEU A 63 -1.71 18.65 -0.02
N GLU A 64 -0.73 19.30 0.61
CA GLU A 64 -0.78 19.65 2.04
C GLU A 64 -1.98 20.57 2.35
N SER A 65 -2.23 21.55 1.48
CA SER A 65 -3.36 22.48 1.64
C SER A 65 -4.70 21.75 1.52
N LEU A 66 -4.84 20.85 0.54
CA LEU A 66 -6.04 20.03 0.35
C LEU A 66 -6.30 19.08 1.53
N ALA A 67 -5.24 18.50 2.12
CA ALA A 67 -5.38 17.67 3.32
C ALA A 67 -5.96 18.45 4.50
N LYS A 68 -5.51 19.69 4.70
CA LYS A 68 -6.02 20.58 5.75
C LYS A 68 -7.47 21.01 5.47
N GLU A 69 -7.78 21.37 4.22
CA GLU A 69 -9.12 21.80 3.79
C GLU A 69 -10.15 20.69 3.99
N PHE A 70 -9.87 19.51 3.46
CA PHE A 70 -10.81 18.38 3.49
C PHE A 70 -10.67 17.48 4.72
N LYS A 71 -9.68 17.73 5.60
CA LYS A 71 -9.44 16.99 6.85
C LYS A 71 -9.27 15.48 6.61
N PHE A 72 -8.27 15.11 5.84
CA PHE A 72 -7.84 13.74 5.61
C PHE A 72 -6.31 13.63 5.80
N THR A 73 -5.79 12.39 5.83
CA THR A 73 -4.36 12.11 5.91
C THR A 73 -3.86 11.47 4.61
N TYR A 74 -2.53 11.39 4.45
CA TYR A 74 -1.90 10.63 3.38
C TYR A 74 -1.20 9.40 3.94
N ASN A 75 -1.16 8.33 3.17
CA ASN A 75 -0.07 7.37 3.14
C ASN A 75 0.62 7.46 1.79
N VAL A 76 1.83 6.91 1.66
CA VAL A 76 2.61 7.00 0.43
C VAL A 76 2.98 5.61 -0.02
N HIS A 77 2.67 5.27 -1.27
CA HIS A 77 3.20 4.08 -1.91
C HIS A 77 4.53 4.44 -2.57
N LEU A 78 5.60 3.80 -2.12
CA LEU A 78 6.97 4.03 -2.60
C LEU A 78 7.19 3.40 -3.99
N PRO A 79 8.22 3.83 -4.75
CA PRO A 79 8.52 3.28 -6.07
C PRO A 79 8.71 1.77 -6.08
N THR A 80 8.11 1.12 -7.08
CA THR A 80 8.11 -0.34 -7.26
C THR A 80 9.08 -0.82 -8.33
N ASP A 81 9.66 0.10 -9.11
CA ASP A 81 10.61 -0.15 -10.20
C ASP A 81 12.09 -0.24 -9.74
N ILE A 82 12.31 -0.46 -8.44
CA ILE A 82 13.63 -0.56 -7.80
C ILE A 82 13.74 -1.87 -7.01
N ASP A 83 14.93 -2.49 -7.02
CA ASP A 83 15.15 -3.82 -6.43
C ASP A 83 16.17 -3.77 -5.27
N PRO A 84 15.71 -3.76 -3.99
CA PRO A 84 16.60 -3.83 -2.83
C PRO A 84 17.33 -5.16 -2.70
N GLY A 85 16.82 -6.23 -3.32
CA GLY A 85 17.39 -7.58 -3.33
C GLY A 85 18.36 -7.85 -4.47
N SER A 86 18.67 -6.84 -5.31
CA SER A 86 19.60 -6.97 -6.41
C SER A 86 21.02 -7.37 -5.94
N PRO A 87 21.72 -8.26 -6.65
CA PRO A 87 23.14 -8.51 -6.43
C PRO A 87 24.01 -7.33 -6.80
N GLU A 88 23.51 -6.41 -7.63
CA GLU A 88 24.26 -5.26 -8.13
C GLU A 88 24.27 -4.12 -7.11
N ARG A 89 25.47 -3.70 -6.70
CA ARG A 89 25.65 -2.58 -5.75
C ARG A 89 24.99 -1.28 -6.23
N LYS A 90 25.01 -1.04 -7.55
CA LYS A 90 24.40 0.15 -8.16
C LYS A 90 22.88 0.20 -7.91
N GLU A 91 22.18 -0.92 -8.10
CA GLU A 91 20.74 -1.00 -7.88
C GLU A 91 20.37 -0.85 -6.39
N LYS A 92 21.16 -1.44 -5.49
CA LYS A 92 20.97 -1.24 -4.04
C LYS A 92 21.21 0.22 -3.63
N ASN A 93 22.17 0.91 -4.25
CA ASN A 93 22.36 2.35 -4.03
C ASN A 93 21.16 3.14 -4.54
N ARG A 94 20.72 2.88 -5.77
CA ARG A 94 19.54 3.51 -6.37
C ARG A 94 18.30 3.33 -5.48
N PHE A 95 18.09 2.14 -4.95
CA PHE A 95 16.99 1.88 -4.01
C PHE A 95 17.04 2.82 -2.81
N VAL A 96 18.15 2.87 -2.08
CA VAL A 96 18.29 3.69 -0.87
C VAL A 96 18.14 5.18 -1.19
N GLU A 97 18.84 5.68 -2.23
CA GLU A 97 18.79 7.09 -2.64
C GLU A 97 17.38 7.50 -3.08
N THR A 98 16.68 6.64 -3.81
CA THR A 98 15.32 6.92 -4.28
C THR A 98 14.33 6.97 -3.11
N LEU A 99 14.38 6.00 -2.19
CA LEU A 99 13.46 6.00 -1.06
C LEU A 99 13.67 7.22 -0.16
N LEU A 100 14.92 7.54 0.17
CA LEU A 100 15.22 8.74 0.95
C LEU A 100 14.68 10.00 0.29
N ARG A 101 14.90 10.15 -1.02
CA ARG A 101 14.39 11.29 -1.80
C ARG A 101 12.87 11.38 -1.75
N VAL A 102 12.14 10.27 -1.96
CA VAL A 102 10.67 10.28 -1.94
C VAL A 102 10.14 10.56 -0.54
N MET A 103 10.75 9.98 0.49
CA MET A 103 10.36 10.22 1.88
C MET A 103 10.61 11.68 2.29
N ASP A 104 11.74 12.27 1.91
CA ASP A 104 12.02 13.69 2.14
C ASP A 104 11.04 14.60 1.39
N LEU A 105 10.75 14.26 0.12
CA LEU A 105 9.79 15.01 -0.70
C LEU A 105 8.39 15.01 -0.08
N THR A 106 7.94 13.89 0.45
CA THR A 106 6.59 13.71 1.00
C THR A 106 6.48 14.04 2.49
N LEU A 107 7.60 14.37 3.16
CA LEU A 107 7.64 14.71 4.59
C LEU A 107 6.62 15.78 5.01
N PRO A 108 6.39 16.90 4.23
CA PRO A 108 5.40 17.92 4.58
C PRO A 108 3.97 17.38 4.69
N LEU A 109 3.64 16.28 4.01
CA LEU A 109 2.32 15.63 4.06
C LEU A 109 2.11 14.83 5.37
N ALA A 110 3.18 14.63 6.16
CA ALA A 110 3.18 13.82 7.38
C ALA A 110 2.52 12.44 7.18
N PRO A 111 3.01 11.60 6.23
CA PRO A 111 2.34 10.36 5.89
C PRO A 111 2.19 9.43 7.09
N THR A 112 1.05 8.75 7.17
CA THR A 112 0.77 7.76 8.24
C THR A 112 1.68 6.54 8.13
N THR A 113 2.05 6.16 6.90
CA THR A 113 3.01 5.11 6.57
C THR A 113 3.52 5.27 5.14
N HIS A 114 4.61 4.56 4.83
CA HIS A 114 5.11 4.38 3.48
C HIS A 114 5.05 2.90 3.11
N THR A 115 4.27 2.54 2.10
CA THR A 115 4.20 1.16 1.59
C THR A 115 5.44 0.85 0.78
N LEU A 116 6.08 -0.27 1.07
CA LEU A 116 7.35 -0.70 0.53
C LEU A 116 7.27 -2.08 -0.10
N HIS A 117 7.64 -2.20 -1.37
CA HIS A 117 7.85 -3.49 -2.02
C HIS A 117 9.27 -4.04 -1.75
N LEU A 118 9.32 -5.33 -1.45
CA LEU A 118 10.56 -6.11 -1.40
C LEU A 118 10.48 -7.22 -2.46
N PRO A 119 10.61 -6.91 -3.76
CA PRO A 119 10.36 -7.89 -4.82
C PRO A 119 11.34 -9.06 -4.75
N CYS A 120 10.84 -10.28 -4.99
CA CYS A 120 11.63 -11.49 -5.19
C CYS A 120 11.53 -11.91 -6.66
N ASN A 121 12.41 -11.38 -7.50
CA ASN A 121 12.42 -11.62 -8.95
C ASN A 121 12.87 -13.05 -9.32
N GLN A 122 13.51 -13.74 -8.40
CA GLN A 122 13.79 -15.17 -8.52
C GLN A 122 12.63 -15.92 -7.88
N ALA A 123 11.51 -16.05 -8.60
CA ALA A 123 10.38 -16.84 -8.16
C ALA A 123 10.88 -18.23 -7.76
N PRO A 124 10.69 -18.66 -6.51
CA PRO A 124 11.29 -19.89 -6.04
C PRO A 124 10.61 -21.05 -6.72
N ILE A 125 11.40 -21.83 -7.41
CA ILE A 125 11.03 -23.21 -7.72
C ILE A 125 10.90 -23.89 -6.36
N GLY A 126 9.67 -24.19 -5.92
CA GLY A 126 9.41 -24.95 -4.70
C GLY A 126 9.26 -24.16 -3.39
N ARG A 127 8.94 -22.88 -3.39
CA ARG A 127 8.67 -22.05 -2.18
C ARG A 127 9.82 -22.07 -1.12
N ILE A 128 11.08 -22.12 -1.59
CA ILE A 128 12.25 -22.05 -0.72
C ILE A 128 12.81 -20.63 -0.75
N CYS A 129 12.93 -20.00 0.45
CA CYS A 129 13.53 -18.68 0.58
C CYS A 129 14.99 -18.69 0.13
N ASP A 130 15.36 -17.82 -0.81
CA ASP A 130 16.77 -17.58 -1.14
C ASP A 130 17.43 -16.76 0.00
N LYS A 131 18.32 -17.40 0.74
CA LYS A 131 19.04 -16.76 1.84
C LYS A 131 19.96 -15.62 1.38
N ALA A 132 20.50 -15.72 0.17
CA ALA A 132 21.32 -14.64 -0.40
C ALA A 132 20.46 -13.41 -0.73
N TRP A 133 19.26 -13.60 -1.30
CA TRP A 133 18.30 -12.54 -1.50
C TRP A 133 17.88 -11.89 -0.17
N GLN A 134 17.51 -12.70 0.82
CA GLN A 134 17.16 -12.22 2.15
C GLN A 134 18.27 -11.37 2.79
N GLY A 135 19.53 -11.80 2.67
CA GLY A 135 20.70 -11.05 3.17
C GLY A 135 20.88 -9.70 2.45
N ARG A 136 20.63 -9.64 1.13
CA ARG A 136 20.70 -8.40 0.34
C ARG A 136 19.58 -7.42 0.73
N ILE A 137 18.35 -7.92 0.93
CA ILE A 137 17.24 -7.11 1.45
C ILE A 137 17.60 -6.52 2.82
N SER A 138 18.07 -7.36 3.77
CA SER A 138 18.46 -6.88 5.11
C SER A 138 19.54 -5.80 5.03
N GLU A 139 20.56 -5.95 4.15
CA GLU A 139 21.58 -4.93 3.92
C GLU A 139 20.97 -3.60 3.43
N SER A 140 20.04 -3.66 2.48
CA SER A 140 19.40 -2.46 1.92
C SER A 140 18.54 -1.75 2.95
N ILE A 141 17.75 -2.49 3.74
CA ILE A 141 16.94 -1.94 4.85
C ILE A 141 17.85 -1.34 5.94
N ARG A 142 18.92 -2.03 6.35
CA ARG A 142 19.88 -1.50 7.32
C ARG A 142 20.42 -0.13 6.88
N ARG A 143 20.73 0.05 5.60
CA ARG A 143 21.24 1.33 5.08
C ARG A 143 20.19 2.46 5.17
N LEU A 144 18.90 2.15 5.01
CA LEU A 144 17.83 3.13 5.28
C LEU A 144 17.77 3.49 6.76
N MET A 145 17.90 2.52 7.65
CA MET A 145 17.94 2.78 9.10
C MET A 145 19.15 3.62 9.50
N ASP A 146 20.34 3.30 8.94
CA ASP A 146 21.58 4.05 9.14
C ASP A 146 21.45 5.52 8.65
N ALA A 147 20.62 5.76 7.63
CA ALA A 147 20.29 7.09 7.13
C ALA A 147 19.21 7.82 7.96
N GLY A 148 18.69 7.20 9.03
CA GLY A 148 17.74 7.82 9.96
C GLY A 148 16.27 7.49 9.74
N VAL A 149 15.94 6.63 8.75
CA VAL A 149 14.56 6.17 8.54
C VAL A 149 14.14 5.32 9.75
N LYS A 150 12.93 5.52 10.23
CA LYS A 150 12.37 4.75 11.35
C LYS A 150 11.59 3.54 10.82
N GLY A 151 11.90 2.35 11.30
CA GLY A 151 11.22 1.12 10.89
C GLY A 151 9.69 1.21 10.92
N PRO A 152 9.07 1.72 12.00
CA PRO A 152 7.61 1.85 12.07
C PRO A 152 6.97 2.77 11.03
N SER A 153 7.74 3.58 10.30
CA SER A 153 7.23 4.39 9.18
C SER A 153 7.14 3.64 7.85
N LEU A 154 7.68 2.41 7.79
CA LEU A 154 7.67 1.57 6.59
C LEU A 154 6.73 0.37 6.79
N SER A 155 5.81 0.16 5.86
CA SER A 155 4.91 -0.99 5.81
C SER A 155 5.27 -1.87 4.61
N VAL A 156 5.86 -3.05 4.87
CA VAL A 156 6.23 -4.00 3.82
C VAL A 156 4.99 -4.69 3.29
N GLU A 157 4.80 -4.62 1.97
CA GLU A 157 3.65 -5.20 1.31
C GLU A 157 3.82 -6.70 1.04
N THR A 158 2.74 -7.46 1.18
CA THR A 158 2.67 -8.85 0.76
C THR A 158 2.62 -8.95 -0.75
N LEU A 159 3.60 -9.64 -1.33
CA LEU A 159 3.75 -9.82 -2.77
C LEU A 159 3.54 -11.30 -3.17
N ASN A 160 4.31 -11.77 -4.13
CA ASN A 160 4.22 -13.10 -4.74
C ASN A 160 5.00 -14.21 -4.00
N TYR A 161 5.36 -14.00 -2.74
CA TYR A 161 6.06 -14.98 -1.89
C TYR A 161 5.50 -14.94 -0.46
N PRO A 162 5.69 -16.01 0.35
CA PRO A 162 5.26 -16.03 1.75
C PRO A 162 5.92 -14.93 2.57
N LEU A 163 5.14 -14.10 3.26
CA LEU A 163 5.65 -12.98 4.08
C LEU A 163 6.65 -13.44 5.16
N GLU A 164 6.55 -14.70 5.59
CA GLU A 164 7.49 -15.34 6.51
C GLU A 164 8.95 -15.28 6.07
N TRP A 165 9.20 -15.14 4.77
CA TRP A 165 10.58 -15.04 4.27
C TRP A 165 11.26 -13.75 4.69
N VAL A 166 10.52 -12.70 4.89
CA VAL A 166 11.03 -11.40 5.35
C VAL A 166 10.73 -11.13 6.82
N GLU A 167 10.03 -12.05 7.52
CA GLU A 167 9.71 -11.89 8.94
C GLU A 167 10.92 -11.59 9.84
N PRO A 168 12.11 -12.22 9.67
CA PRO A 168 13.29 -11.85 10.45
C PRO A 168 13.67 -10.37 10.26
N ILE A 169 13.55 -9.85 9.04
CA ILE A 169 13.86 -8.44 8.70
C ILE A 169 12.80 -7.52 9.30
N LEU A 170 11.50 -7.89 9.21
CA LEU A 170 10.42 -7.14 9.83
C LEU A 170 10.66 -6.94 11.33
N ARG A 171 11.08 -8.00 12.01
CA ARG A 171 11.35 -7.96 13.46
C ARG A 171 12.64 -7.21 13.80
N GLU A 172 13.71 -7.41 13.03
CA GLU A 172 15.03 -6.80 13.29
C GLU A 172 14.95 -5.28 13.22
N TYR A 173 14.19 -4.74 12.23
CA TYR A 173 14.10 -3.30 11.99
C TYR A 173 12.77 -2.67 12.43
N ASP A 174 11.93 -3.42 13.17
CA ASP A 174 10.59 -2.98 13.63
C ASP A 174 9.71 -2.45 12.49
N LEU A 175 9.78 -3.09 11.31
CA LEU A 175 8.96 -2.72 10.16
C LEU A 175 7.51 -3.11 10.38
N ARG A 176 6.61 -2.39 9.75
CA ARG A 176 5.17 -2.69 9.71
C ARG A 176 4.84 -3.51 8.46
N VAL A 177 3.60 -3.95 8.39
CA VAL A 177 3.08 -4.76 7.28
C VAL A 177 1.93 -4.02 6.60
N CYS A 178 2.00 -3.95 5.28
CA CYS A 178 0.86 -3.72 4.41
C CYS A 178 0.37 -5.08 3.91
N LEU A 179 -0.79 -5.52 4.38
CA LEU A 179 -1.36 -6.80 4.00
C LEU A 179 -2.21 -6.62 2.74
N ASP A 180 -1.67 -6.94 1.57
CA ASP A 180 -2.46 -6.98 0.34
C ASP A 180 -3.24 -8.30 0.26
N MET A 181 -4.55 -8.20 0.47
CA MET A 181 -5.43 -9.36 0.47
C MET A 181 -5.66 -9.92 -0.94
N GLY A 182 -5.66 -9.07 -1.96
CA GLY A 182 -5.76 -9.49 -3.35
C GLY A 182 -4.55 -10.31 -3.78
N HIS A 183 -3.34 -9.85 -3.48
CA HIS A 183 -2.10 -10.58 -3.75
C HIS A 183 -2.05 -11.93 -3.01
N LEU A 184 -2.43 -11.97 -1.74
CA LEU A 184 -2.49 -13.22 -0.99
C LEU A 184 -3.45 -14.23 -1.65
N ILE A 185 -4.64 -13.78 -2.05
CA ILE A 185 -5.64 -14.63 -2.72
C ILE A 185 -5.13 -15.10 -4.09
N ALA A 186 -4.54 -14.20 -4.88
CA ALA A 186 -3.96 -14.53 -6.19
C ALA A 186 -2.85 -15.58 -6.09
N ASN A 187 -2.06 -15.54 -5.00
CA ASN A 187 -0.97 -16.47 -4.73
C ASN A 187 -1.40 -17.72 -3.93
N HIS A 188 -2.71 -17.94 -3.74
CA HIS A 188 -3.27 -19.06 -2.98
C HIS A 188 -2.81 -19.13 -1.52
N GLU A 189 -2.48 -17.98 -0.93
CA GLU A 189 -2.16 -17.88 0.48
C GLU A 189 -3.42 -17.77 1.34
N LYS A 190 -3.32 -18.18 2.61
CA LYS A 190 -4.44 -18.14 3.55
C LYS A 190 -4.48 -16.78 4.26
N ILE A 191 -5.34 -15.86 3.79
CA ILE A 191 -5.43 -14.50 4.34
C ILE A 191 -5.61 -14.47 5.87
N GLU A 192 -6.47 -15.35 6.41
CA GLU A 192 -6.73 -15.41 7.85
C GLU A 192 -5.49 -15.83 8.65
N THR A 193 -4.76 -16.85 8.17
CA THR A 193 -3.53 -17.32 8.81
C THR A 193 -2.44 -16.26 8.78
N THR A 194 -2.24 -15.62 7.61
CA THR A 194 -1.25 -14.56 7.45
C THR A 194 -1.62 -13.35 8.31
N TYR A 195 -2.89 -12.90 8.28
CA TYR A 195 -3.33 -11.82 9.14
C TYR A 195 -3.11 -12.11 10.62
N HIS A 196 -3.53 -13.27 11.12
CA HIS A 196 -3.36 -13.63 12.54
C HIS A 196 -1.88 -13.62 12.96
N ARG A 197 -0.99 -14.08 12.10
CA ARG A 197 0.45 -14.09 12.38
C ARG A 197 1.04 -12.69 12.50
N PHE A 198 0.62 -11.79 11.62
CA PHE A 198 1.20 -10.43 11.50
C PHE A 198 0.27 -9.32 12.02
N ALA A 199 -0.86 -9.65 12.66
CA ALA A 199 -1.87 -8.67 13.09
C ALA A 199 -1.29 -7.53 13.93
N GLY A 200 -0.33 -7.82 14.82
CA GLY A 200 0.32 -6.81 15.67
C GLY A 200 1.25 -5.85 14.92
N GLN A 201 1.63 -6.20 13.69
CA GLN A 201 2.50 -5.38 12.83
C GLN A 201 1.74 -4.78 11.64
N THR A 202 0.53 -5.28 11.32
CA THR A 202 -0.27 -4.81 10.19
C THR A 202 -0.86 -3.44 10.50
N THR A 203 -0.42 -2.41 9.78
CA THR A 203 -0.92 -1.04 9.89
C THR A 203 -1.78 -0.64 8.71
N MET A 204 -1.64 -1.36 7.60
CA MET A 204 -2.34 -1.12 6.35
C MET A 204 -2.82 -2.41 5.72
N ILE A 205 -3.95 -2.35 5.06
CA ILE A 205 -4.49 -3.41 4.20
C ILE A 205 -4.75 -2.81 2.83
N HIS A 206 -4.18 -3.42 1.77
CA HIS A 206 -4.63 -3.20 0.41
C HIS A 206 -5.75 -4.20 0.10
N LEU A 207 -6.80 -3.69 -0.51
CA LEU A 207 -7.99 -4.46 -0.78
C LEU A 207 -8.50 -4.21 -2.19
N HIS A 208 -8.43 -5.24 -3.02
CA HIS A 208 -8.93 -5.23 -4.38
C HIS A 208 -9.43 -6.64 -4.77
N GLY A 209 -10.31 -6.71 -5.75
CA GLY A 209 -10.81 -7.96 -6.29
C GLY A 209 -9.78 -8.64 -7.19
N VAL A 210 -9.86 -9.99 -7.24
CA VAL A 210 -9.04 -10.82 -8.13
C VAL A 210 -9.93 -11.84 -8.82
N ASN A 211 -9.78 -11.98 -10.14
CA ASN A 211 -10.50 -12.98 -10.91
C ASN A 211 -9.73 -13.37 -12.18
N ASN A 212 -9.58 -14.68 -12.43
CA ASN A 212 -8.92 -15.23 -13.61
C ASN A 212 -7.54 -14.62 -13.92
N GLY A 213 -6.70 -14.43 -12.87
CA GLY A 213 -5.35 -13.89 -13.00
C GLY A 213 -5.30 -12.38 -13.26
N LYS A 214 -6.43 -11.68 -13.19
CA LYS A 214 -6.50 -10.21 -13.15
C LYS A 214 -6.68 -9.77 -11.70
N ASP A 215 -5.92 -8.79 -11.28
CA ASP A 215 -5.97 -8.11 -10.00
C ASP A 215 -6.50 -6.67 -10.12
N HIS A 216 -6.51 -5.95 -9.03
CA HIS A 216 -7.03 -4.58 -8.92
C HIS A 216 -8.45 -4.40 -9.51
N LEU A 217 -9.26 -5.47 -9.47
CA LEU A 217 -10.67 -5.42 -9.81
C LEU A 217 -11.51 -4.89 -8.64
N ALA A 218 -12.77 -4.55 -8.92
CA ALA A 218 -13.70 -4.21 -7.84
C ALA A 218 -13.99 -5.44 -6.94
N LEU A 219 -14.39 -5.19 -5.70
CA LEU A 219 -14.63 -6.26 -4.69
C LEU A 219 -15.79 -7.20 -5.04
N ASP A 220 -16.69 -6.78 -5.94
CA ASP A 220 -17.76 -7.64 -6.46
C ASP A 220 -17.25 -8.75 -7.39
N ALA A 221 -15.96 -8.76 -7.75
CA ALA A 221 -15.30 -9.87 -8.41
C ALA A 221 -15.10 -11.09 -7.49
N PHE A 222 -15.17 -10.91 -6.17
CA PHE A 222 -15.09 -12.00 -5.19
C PHE A 222 -16.44 -12.68 -4.99
N ASP A 223 -16.41 -14.02 -4.80
CA ASP A 223 -17.57 -14.74 -4.27
C ASP A 223 -17.80 -14.45 -2.77
N GLN A 224 -18.96 -14.84 -2.27
CA GLN A 224 -19.33 -14.56 -0.89
C GLN A 224 -18.39 -15.21 0.13
N SER A 225 -17.79 -16.35 -0.19
CA SER A 225 -16.89 -17.06 0.73
C SER A 225 -15.60 -16.30 0.99
N TRP A 226 -15.06 -15.60 -0.03
CA TRP A 226 -13.93 -14.70 0.14
C TRP A 226 -14.33 -13.43 0.89
N LEU A 227 -15.48 -12.86 0.55
CA LEU A 227 -15.98 -11.67 1.26
C LEU A 227 -16.18 -11.94 2.75
N ASP A 228 -16.75 -13.07 3.13
CA ASP A 228 -16.93 -13.43 4.54
C ASP A 228 -15.62 -13.47 5.32
N LYS A 229 -14.56 -14.04 4.74
CA LYS A 229 -13.22 -14.07 5.34
C LYS A 229 -12.62 -12.67 5.46
N ILE A 230 -12.63 -11.90 4.37
CA ILE A 230 -12.13 -10.52 4.33
C ILE A 230 -12.83 -9.69 5.41
N PHE A 231 -14.15 -9.69 5.45
CA PHE A 231 -14.92 -8.88 6.39
C PHE A 231 -14.79 -9.35 7.83
N SER A 232 -14.53 -10.63 8.09
CA SER A 232 -14.20 -11.12 9.43
C SER A 232 -12.93 -10.47 10.01
N ILE A 233 -11.98 -10.15 9.15
CA ILE A 233 -10.74 -9.43 9.49
C ILE A 233 -11.04 -7.93 9.65
N LEU A 234 -11.67 -7.32 8.64
CA LEU A 234 -11.91 -5.87 8.60
C LEU A 234 -12.73 -5.35 9.78
N LYS A 235 -13.69 -6.14 10.30
CA LYS A 235 -14.50 -5.78 11.48
C LYS A 235 -13.68 -5.58 12.76
N ARG A 236 -12.43 -6.06 12.80
CA ARG A 236 -11.51 -5.96 13.96
C ARG A 236 -10.28 -5.13 13.68
N PHE A 237 -10.08 -4.74 12.42
CA PHE A 237 -8.93 -3.96 12.01
C PHE A 237 -9.17 -2.47 12.25
N THR A 238 -8.16 -1.75 12.73
CA THR A 238 -8.26 -0.32 13.07
C THR A 238 -7.22 0.56 12.36
N GLY A 239 -6.40 -0.01 11.46
CA GLY A 239 -5.42 0.73 10.66
C GLY A 239 -6.05 1.43 9.46
N THR A 240 -5.37 1.43 8.34
CA THR A 240 -5.89 1.97 7.07
C THR A 240 -6.23 0.84 6.10
N VAL A 241 -7.38 0.93 5.46
CA VAL A 241 -7.77 0.05 4.34
C VAL A 241 -7.81 0.88 3.07
N SER A 242 -6.88 0.65 2.16
CA SER A 242 -6.90 1.25 0.83
C SER A 242 -7.63 0.33 -0.15
N ILE A 243 -8.67 0.85 -0.78
CA ILE A 243 -9.34 0.18 -1.90
C ILE A 243 -8.48 0.40 -3.13
N GLU A 244 -7.53 -0.53 -3.35
CA GLU A 244 -6.49 -0.38 -4.36
C GLU A 244 -6.99 -0.78 -5.75
N VAL A 245 -7.77 0.11 -6.32
CA VAL A 245 -8.30 0.02 -7.69
C VAL A 245 -8.00 1.31 -8.45
N PHE A 246 -7.99 1.24 -9.78
CA PHE A 246 -7.52 2.34 -10.64
C PHE A 246 -8.61 2.87 -11.57
N SER A 247 -9.86 2.83 -11.12
CA SER A 247 -10.96 3.51 -11.82
C SER A 247 -12.10 3.85 -10.87
N TYR A 248 -12.80 4.93 -11.19
CA TYR A 248 -14.00 5.36 -10.45
C TYR A 248 -15.05 4.24 -10.33
N ASN A 249 -15.30 3.52 -11.42
CA ASN A 249 -16.31 2.46 -11.42
C ASN A 249 -15.94 1.31 -10.47
N HIS A 250 -14.67 0.91 -10.46
CA HIS A 250 -14.18 -0.12 -9.53
C HIS A 250 -14.23 0.38 -8.07
N LEU A 251 -13.84 1.64 -7.82
CA LEU A 251 -13.94 2.22 -6.48
C LEU A 251 -15.39 2.25 -5.99
N LEU A 252 -16.32 2.75 -6.81
CA LEU A 252 -17.73 2.85 -6.46
C LEU A 252 -18.34 1.47 -6.17
N ALA A 253 -18.08 0.46 -7.01
CA ALA A 253 -18.54 -0.90 -6.82
C ALA A 253 -17.95 -1.52 -5.53
N SER A 254 -16.66 -1.32 -5.27
CA SER A 254 -15.99 -1.80 -4.05
C SER A 254 -16.55 -1.16 -2.79
N LEU A 255 -16.79 0.15 -2.78
CA LEU A 255 -17.41 0.85 -1.67
C LEU A 255 -18.85 0.36 -1.40
N ALA A 256 -19.61 0.00 -2.43
CA ALA A 256 -20.94 -0.58 -2.26
C ALA A 256 -20.88 -1.98 -1.62
N VAL A 257 -19.91 -2.82 -2.01
CA VAL A 257 -19.67 -4.13 -1.36
C VAL A 257 -19.25 -3.94 0.09
N LEU A 258 -18.33 -3.01 0.37
CA LEU A 258 -17.87 -2.68 1.72
C LEU A 258 -19.05 -2.25 2.60
N GLU A 259 -19.88 -1.32 2.13
CA GLU A 259 -21.03 -0.84 2.87
C GLU A 259 -22.04 -1.95 3.21
N LYS A 260 -22.30 -2.85 2.26
CA LYS A 260 -23.23 -3.98 2.44
C LYS A 260 -22.77 -4.93 3.55
N ASN A 261 -21.47 -5.18 3.67
CA ASN A 261 -20.90 -6.23 4.53
C ASN A 261 -20.38 -5.70 5.89
N MET A 262 -20.23 -4.38 6.03
CA MET A 262 -19.78 -3.73 7.27
C MET A 262 -20.94 -3.22 8.15
N ARG A 263 -22.18 -3.37 7.70
CA ARG A 263 -23.39 -3.08 8.48
C ARG A 263 -23.64 -4.06 9.61
#